data_25126b03ae3c7dbb53a978b37b1fcd31
#
_entry.id   25126b03ae3c7dbb53a978b37b1fcd31
#
_cell.length_a   1.000
_cell.length_b   1.000
_cell.length_c   1.000
_cell.angle_alpha   90.00
_cell.angle_beta   90.00
_cell.angle_gamma   90.00
#
_symmetry.space_group_name_H-M   'P 1'
#
loop_
_entity.id
_entity.type
_entity.pdbx_description
1 polymer ?
#
loop_
_entity_poly.entity_id
_entity_poly.type
_entity_poly.pdbx_seq_one_letter_code
_entity_poly.pdbx_strand_id
1 'polypeptide(L)'
;MPSKASNIPAIYLAHGASGDATSMRPYVKALQARKLTASAIDLPRSKAERAVPVFIEKVPAGAIAGGHSYGGRVSSMAAIEVPYAALILLSYPLHRPGHPEDLRTEHWPKIECPVLLLSGESDPFAQVDLLRASARLLRRGQLVTFPGVGHGLLPVVDAAMDRVAEFVRGLKS
;
A
#
# COMPACT_ATOMS: atom_id res chain seq x y z
N MET A 1 30.17 -13.83 -14.79
CA MET A 1 29.50 -13.76 -13.47
C MET A 1 28.02 -13.59 -13.70
N PRO A 2 27.20 -14.54 -13.31
CA PRO A 2 25.76 -14.27 -13.34
C PRO A 2 25.51 -13.10 -12.41
N SER A 3 24.83 -12.06 -12.94
CA SER A 3 24.32 -10.96 -12.10
C SER A 3 23.49 -11.60 -11.00
N LYS A 4 23.76 -11.30 -9.75
CA LYS A 4 22.81 -11.61 -8.67
C LYS A 4 21.51 -10.94 -9.07
N ALA A 5 20.56 -11.71 -9.61
CA ALA A 5 19.19 -11.24 -9.72
C ALA A 5 18.82 -10.75 -8.34
N SER A 6 18.51 -9.46 -8.23
CA SER A 6 18.08 -8.89 -6.95
C SER A 6 16.84 -9.68 -6.53
N ASN A 7 16.95 -10.41 -5.42
CA ASN A 7 15.88 -11.29 -4.94
C ASN A 7 14.82 -10.44 -4.23
N ILE A 8 14.14 -9.60 -5.02
CA ILE A 8 13.05 -8.75 -4.51
C ILE A 8 11.84 -9.66 -4.25
N PRO A 9 11.30 -9.65 -3.03
CA PRO A 9 10.12 -10.44 -2.73
C PRO A 9 8.93 -10.10 -3.63
N ALA A 10 8.03 -11.06 -3.82
CA ALA A 10 6.80 -10.86 -4.56
C ALA A 10 5.91 -9.81 -3.88
N ILE A 11 5.24 -9.01 -4.70
CA ILE A 11 4.33 -7.94 -4.28
C ILE A 11 2.89 -8.43 -4.42
N TYR A 12 2.11 -8.31 -3.35
CA TYR A 12 0.69 -8.65 -3.32
C TYR A 12 -0.13 -7.40 -3.01
N LEU A 13 -1.03 -7.04 -3.92
CA LEU A 13 -1.86 -5.84 -3.80
C LEU A 13 -3.34 -6.19 -3.68
N ALA A 14 -3.97 -5.73 -2.61
CA ALA A 14 -5.41 -5.85 -2.41
C ALA A 14 -6.15 -4.62 -2.95
N HIS A 15 -7.39 -4.82 -3.36
CA HIS A 15 -8.25 -3.82 -3.99
C HIS A 15 -8.95 -2.89 -2.99
N GLY A 16 -9.57 -1.82 -3.52
CA GLY A 16 -10.44 -0.94 -2.74
C GLY A 16 -11.80 -1.58 -2.41
N ALA A 17 -12.58 -0.90 -1.56
CA ALA A 17 -13.84 -1.43 -1.03
C ALA A 17 -14.90 -1.80 -2.09
N SER A 18 -14.96 -1.05 -3.18
CA SER A 18 -15.93 -1.27 -4.26
C SER A 18 -15.40 -2.12 -5.42
N GLY A 19 -14.15 -2.56 -5.35
CA GLY A 19 -13.47 -3.29 -6.42
C GLY A 19 -13.33 -4.78 -6.13
N ASP A 20 -12.51 -5.40 -6.96
CA ASP A 20 -12.01 -6.76 -6.82
C ASP A 20 -10.55 -6.81 -7.33
N ALA A 21 -9.93 -8.00 -7.35
CA ALA A 21 -8.56 -8.13 -7.83
C ALA A 21 -8.35 -7.57 -9.24
N THR A 22 -9.35 -7.66 -10.11
CA THR A 22 -9.28 -7.15 -11.48
C THR A 22 -9.06 -5.65 -11.53
N SER A 23 -9.59 -4.89 -10.57
CA SER A 23 -9.41 -3.44 -10.49
C SER A 23 -7.96 -3.03 -10.25
N MET A 24 -7.12 -3.93 -9.74
CA MET A 24 -5.70 -3.68 -9.51
C MET A 24 -4.82 -3.97 -10.73
N ARG A 25 -5.39 -4.46 -11.82
CA ARG A 25 -4.64 -4.84 -13.03
C ARG A 25 -3.73 -3.73 -13.57
N PRO A 26 -4.12 -2.46 -13.65
CA PRO A 26 -3.21 -1.40 -14.11
C PRO A 26 -1.94 -1.28 -13.28
N TYR A 27 -2.07 -1.39 -11.96
CA TYR A 27 -0.93 -1.33 -11.03
C TYR A 27 -0.03 -2.56 -11.18
N VAL A 28 -0.63 -3.74 -11.22
CA VAL A 28 0.10 -5.01 -11.36
C VAL A 28 0.84 -5.07 -12.70
N LYS A 29 0.20 -4.71 -13.80
CA LYS A 29 0.85 -4.66 -15.12
C LYS A 29 2.01 -3.67 -15.16
N ALA A 30 1.86 -2.50 -14.55
CA ALA A 30 2.92 -1.50 -14.50
C ALA A 30 4.14 -2.00 -13.71
N LEU A 31 3.92 -2.73 -12.62
CA LEU A 31 5.00 -3.34 -11.84
C LEU A 31 5.67 -4.49 -12.61
N GLN A 32 4.90 -5.33 -13.27
CA GLN A 32 5.43 -6.41 -14.11
C GLN A 32 6.27 -5.88 -15.29
N ALA A 33 5.85 -4.76 -15.89
CA ALA A 33 6.63 -4.07 -16.92
C ALA A 33 7.99 -3.59 -16.40
N ARG A 34 8.12 -3.38 -15.10
CA ARG A 34 9.36 -3.00 -14.42
C ARG A 34 10.14 -4.19 -13.86
N LYS A 35 9.81 -5.40 -14.35
CA LYS A 35 10.48 -6.66 -13.96
C LYS A 35 10.30 -7.03 -12.48
N LEU A 36 9.19 -6.60 -11.88
CA LEU A 36 8.81 -6.97 -10.53
C LEU A 36 7.74 -8.06 -10.57
N THR A 37 7.81 -8.99 -9.62
CA THR A 37 6.76 -10.01 -9.44
C THR A 37 5.64 -9.40 -8.64
N ALA A 38 4.48 -9.22 -9.26
CA ALA A 38 3.31 -8.61 -8.63
C ALA A 38 2.04 -9.36 -8.99
N SER A 39 1.14 -9.45 -8.04
CA SER A 39 -0.19 -10.03 -8.23
C SER A 39 -1.22 -9.30 -7.38
N ALA A 40 -2.48 -9.37 -7.81
CA ALA A 40 -3.61 -8.85 -7.05
C ALA A 40 -4.29 -9.99 -6.29
N ILE A 41 -4.87 -9.66 -5.14
CA ILE A 41 -5.66 -10.59 -4.33
C ILE A 41 -7.06 -10.06 -4.10
N ASP A 42 -8.01 -10.97 -3.97
CA ASP A 42 -9.39 -10.63 -3.61
C ASP A 42 -9.57 -10.61 -2.10
N LEU A 43 -10.29 -9.61 -1.62
CA LEU A 43 -10.73 -9.50 -0.24
C LEU A 43 -12.26 -9.52 -0.17
N PRO A 44 -12.84 -10.02 0.94
CA PRO A 44 -14.29 -9.96 1.14
C PRO A 44 -14.77 -8.51 1.30
N ARG A 45 -15.99 -8.26 0.88
CA ARG A 45 -16.67 -6.98 1.12
C ARG A 45 -17.18 -6.96 2.56
N SER A 46 -16.32 -6.55 3.47
CA SER A 46 -16.57 -6.54 4.91
C SER A 46 -15.88 -5.35 5.56
N LYS A 47 -16.04 -5.19 6.86
CA LYS A 47 -15.18 -4.29 7.63
C LYS A 47 -13.72 -4.74 7.51
N ALA A 48 -12.80 -3.80 7.53
CA ALA A 48 -11.36 -4.07 7.36
C ALA A 48 -10.87 -5.15 8.34
N GLU A 49 -11.29 -5.07 9.59
CA GLU A 49 -10.90 -6.02 10.63
C GLU A 49 -11.24 -7.47 10.29
N ARG A 50 -12.36 -7.70 9.62
CA ARG A 50 -12.79 -9.04 9.20
C ARG A 50 -12.01 -9.56 7.98
N ALA A 51 -11.46 -8.67 7.18
CA ALA A 51 -10.67 -9.03 6.01
C ALA A 51 -9.20 -9.36 6.36
N VAL A 52 -8.72 -8.93 7.52
CA VAL A 52 -7.32 -9.16 7.94
C VAL A 52 -6.94 -10.66 7.92
N PRO A 53 -7.73 -11.59 8.51
CA PRO A 53 -7.38 -13.01 8.44
C PRO A 53 -7.31 -13.55 7.01
N VAL A 54 -8.20 -13.09 6.13
CA VAL A 54 -8.19 -13.49 4.71
C VAL A 54 -6.92 -13.00 4.01
N PHE A 55 -6.53 -11.76 4.29
CA PHE A 55 -5.28 -11.18 3.76
C PHE A 55 -4.06 -12.00 4.21
N ILE A 56 -3.98 -12.31 5.49
CA ILE A 56 -2.87 -13.07 6.07
C ILE A 56 -2.77 -14.47 5.46
N GLU A 57 -3.91 -15.11 5.20
CA GLU A 57 -3.95 -16.44 4.55
C GLU A 57 -3.38 -16.39 3.12
N LYS A 58 -3.66 -15.30 2.38
CA LYS A 58 -3.27 -15.15 0.97
C LYS A 58 -1.86 -14.59 0.77
N VAL A 59 -1.33 -13.85 1.73
CA VAL A 59 -0.04 -13.15 1.59
C VAL A 59 0.96 -13.69 2.60
N PRO A 60 2.00 -14.43 2.14
CA PRO A 60 2.94 -15.06 3.06
C PRO A 60 3.87 -14.06 3.74
N ALA A 61 4.37 -14.43 4.92
CA ALA A 61 5.43 -13.69 5.60
C ALA A 61 6.64 -13.51 4.67
N GLY A 62 7.32 -12.39 4.78
CA GLY A 62 8.47 -12.05 3.93
C GLY A 62 8.10 -11.48 2.56
N ALA A 63 6.83 -11.52 2.16
CA ALA A 63 6.35 -10.86 0.94
C ALA A 63 6.29 -9.33 1.14
N ILE A 64 6.17 -8.61 0.03
CA ILE A 64 5.79 -7.20 0.03
C ILE A 64 4.27 -7.14 -0.06
N ALA A 65 3.64 -6.57 0.94
CA ALA A 65 2.19 -6.49 1.06
C ALA A 65 1.71 -5.07 0.78
N GLY A 66 0.46 -4.92 0.37
CA GLY A 66 -0.11 -3.60 0.18
C GLY A 66 -1.48 -3.63 -0.46
N GLY A 67 -1.91 -2.47 -0.89
CA GLY A 67 -3.18 -2.34 -1.58
C GLY A 67 -3.62 -0.90 -1.75
N HIS A 68 -4.74 -0.76 -2.44
CA HIS A 68 -5.40 0.50 -2.70
C HIS A 68 -6.52 0.73 -1.67
N SER A 69 -6.54 1.91 -1.06
CA SER A 69 -7.61 2.33 -0.14
C SER A 69 -7.90 1.26 0.93
N TYR A 70 -9.07 0.68 0.94
CA TYR A 70 -9.46 -0.41 1.85
C TYR A 70 -8.41 -1.53 1.92
N GLY A 71 -7.90 -1.98 0.76
CA GLY A 71 -6.85 -3.00 0.69
C GLY A 71 -5.56 -2.56 1.37
N GLY A 72 -5.21 -1.29 1.27
CA GLY A 72 -4.08 -0.71 1.99
C GLY A 72 -4.30 -0.72 3.51
N ARG A 73 -5.49 -0.36 3.94
CA ARG A 73 -5.85 -0.39 5.37
C ARG A 73 -5.76 -1.82 5.93
N VAL A 74 -6.33 -2.78 5.23
CA VAL A 74 -6.28 -4.20 5.63
C VAL A 74 -4.83 -4.69 5.70
N SER A 75 -4.01 -4.40 4.68
CA SER A 75 -2.60 -4.82 4.67
C SER A 75 -1.80 -4.20 5.81
N SER A 76 -2.06 -2.95 6.15
CA SER A 76 -1.38 -2.27 7.27
C SER A 76 -1.73 -2.90 8.63
N MET A 77 -2.96 -3.35 8.80
CA MET A 77 -3.39 -4.06 10.00
C MET A 77 -2.79 -5.47 10.06
N ALA A 78 -2.71 -6.16 8.93
CA ALA A 78 -2.07 -7.48 8.85
C ALA A 78 -0.57 -7.42 9.19
N ALA A 79 0.10 -6.33 8.85
CA ALA A 79 1.54 -6.16 9.09
C ALA A 79 1.93 -6.06 10.57
N ILE A 80 0.98 -5.87 11.48
CA ILE A 80 1.24 -5.95 12.91
C ILE A 80 1.45 -7.40 13.35
N GLU A 81 0.76 -8.32 12.69
CA GLU A 81 0.73 -9.74 13.05
C GLU A 81 1.73 -10.58 12.24
N VAL A 82 2.03 -10.14 11.01
CA VAL A 82 2.87 -10.89 10.07
C VAL A 82 4.09 -10.07 9.67
N PRO A 83 5.31 -10.63 9.70
CA PRO A 83 6.53 -9.91 9.31
C PRO A 83 6.65 -9.84 7.78
N TYR A 84 5.98 -8.90 7.16
CA TYR A 84 6.19 -8.59 5.74
C TYR A 84 7.52 -7.86 5.52
N ALA A 85 8.08 -8.00 4.32
CA ALA A 85 9.32 -7.32 3.96
C ALA A 85 9.14 -5.81 3.84
N ALA A 86 7.96 -5.38 3.38
CA ALA A 86 7.58 -3.97 3.26
C ALA A 86 6.07 -3.85 3.03
N LEU A 87 5.55 -2.62 3.17
CA LEU A 87 4.18 -2.25 2.80
C LEU A 87 4.17 -1.20 1.71
N ILE A 88 3.23 -1.32 0.79
CA ILE A 88 2.92 -0.33 -0.23
C ILE A 88 1.46 0.08 -0.07
N LEU A 89 1.24 1.30 0.40
CA LEU A 89 -0.08 1.82 0.71
C LEU A 89 -0.47 2.87 -0.33
N LEU A 90 -1.36 2.49 -1.26
CA LEU A 90 -1.85 3.34 -2.34
C LEU A 90 -3.16 4.00 -1.92
N SER A 91 -3.20 5.32 -1.86
CA SER A 91 -4.39 6.08 -1.48
C SER A 91 -5.00 5.60 -0.15
N TYR A 92 -4.19 5.55 0.89
CA TYR A 92 -4.63 5.10 2.21
C TYR A 92 -5.81 5.94 2.70
N PRO A 93 -6.93 5.32 3.14
CA PRO A 93 -8.09 6.06 3.62
C PRO A 93 -7.86 6.50 5.06
N LEU A 94 -7.11 7.58 5.23
CA LEU A 94 -6.68 8.11 6.52
C LEU A 94 -7.85 8.42 7.45
N HIS A 95 -8.93 8.92 6.87
CA HIS A 95 -10.19 9.23 7.55
C HIS A 95 -11.34 9.14 6.55
N ARG A 96 -12.57 9.13 7.04
CA ARG A 96 -13.74 9.28 6.18
C ARG A 96 -13.80 10.72 5.64
N PRO A 97 -14.31 10.94 4.42
CA PRO A 97 -14.52 12.29 3.91
C PRO A 97 -15.38 13.10 4.88
N GLY A 98 -14.95 14.34 5.19
CA GLY A 98 -15.62 15.22 6.14
C GLY A 98 -15.39 14.90 7.63
N HIS A 99 -14.59 13.87 7.95
CA HIS A 99 -14.28 13.48 9.33
C HIS A 99 -12.77 13.39 9.59
N PRO A 100 -12.01 14.50 9.39
CA PRO A 100 -10.55 14.49 9.55
C PRO A 100 -10.09 14.28 11.00
N GLU A 101 -10.99 14.38 11.98
CA GLU A 101 -10.73 14.10 13.38
C GLU A 101 -10.63 12.60 13.67
N ASP A 102 -11.10 11.74 12.76
CA ASP A 102 -11.23 10.30 12.95
C ASP A 102 -10.14 9.56 12.18
N LEU A 103 -8.90 9.65 12.65
CA LEU A 103 -7.73 9.07 11.96
C LEU A 103 -7.64 7.57 12.16
N ARG A 104 -7.38 6.84 11.08
CA ARG A 104 -7.25 5.38 11.04
C ARG A 104 -5.78 4.94 11.10
N THR A 105 -5.05 5.44 12.11
CA THR A 105 -3.60 5.26 12.24
C THR A 105 -3.15 4.72 13.59
N GLU A 106 -4.07 4.26 14.42
CA GLU A 106 -3.78 3.79 15.79
C GLU A 106 -2.72 2.70 15.83
N HIS A 107 -2.72 1.83 14.83
CA HIS A 107 -1.81 0.69 14.72
C HIS A 107 -0.46 1.04 14.05
N TRP A 108 -0.32 2.19 13.40
CA TRP A 108 0.87 2.54 12.63
C TRP A 108 2.18 2.50 13.44
N PRO A 109 2.22 2.94 14.71
CA PRO A 109 3.46 2.84 15.49
C PRO A 109 3.95 1.40 15.73
N LYS A 110 3.08 0.40 15.55
CA LYS A 110 3.40 -1.02 15.71
C LYS A 110 3.92 -1.68 14.44
N ILE A 111 3.86 -0.99 13.29
CA ILE A 111 4.37 -1.50 12.02
C ILE A 111 5.89 -1.38 12.02
N GLU A 112 6.59 -2.50 11.88
CA GLU A 112 8.06 -2.54 11.99
C GLU A 112 8.75 -2.49 10.63
N CYS A 113 8.10 -2.95 9.56
CA CYS A 113 8.69 -2.96 8.23
C CYS A 113 8.69 -1.58 7.57
N PRO A 114 9.52 -1.39 6.51
CA PRO A 114 9.45 -0.19 5.68
C PRO A 114 8.09 -0.02 5.05
N VAL A 115 7.59 1.22 4.99
CA VAL A 115 6.28 1.56 4.43
C VAL A 115 6.42 2.68 3.41
N LEU A 116 5.89 2.49 2.21
CA LEU A 116 5.74 3.53 1.21
C LEU A 116 4.27 3.93 1.13
N LEU A 117 3.99 5.21 1.41
CA LEU A 117 2.69 5.83 1.23
C LEU A 117 2.68 6.62 -0.07
N LEU A 118 1.70 6.39 -0.93
CA LEU A 118 1.48 7.14 -2.17
C LEU A 118 0.05 7.68 -2.15
N SER A 119 -0.12 8.98 -2.27
CA SER A 119 -1.43 9.61 -2.14
C SER A 119 -1.58 10.85 -3.02
N GLY A 120 -2.78 11.04 -3.56
CA GLY A 120 -3.15 12.30 -4.20
C GLY A 120 -3.35 13.41 -3.16
N GLU A 121 -2.89 14.62 -3.48
CA GLU A 121 -3.04 15.77 -2.57
C GLU A 121 -4.47 16.29 -2.49
N SER A 122 -5.34 15.90 -3.43
CA SER A 122 -6.77 16.26 -3.46
C SER A 122 -7.68 15.09 -3.02
N ASP A 123 -7.13 14.10 -2.35
CA ASP A 123 -7.88 12.93 -1.88
C ASP A 123 -8.78 13.31 -0.70
N PRO A 124 -10.12 13.17 -0.81
CA PRO A 124 -11.03 13.48 0.28
C PRO A 124 -10.93 12.50 1.47
N PHE A 125 -10.30 11.33 1.28
CA PHE A 125 -10.06 10.35 2.34
C PHE A 125 -8.74 10.58 3.08
N ALA A 126 -7.92 11.52 2.63
CA ALA A 126 -6.62 11.77 3.24
C ALA A 126 -6.20 13.24 3.04
N GLN A 127 -6.65 14.11 3.92
CA GLN A 127 -6.20 15.49 3.92
C GLN A 127 -4.68 15.52 4.02
N VAL A 128 -4.03 16.17 3.05
CA VAL A 128 -2.59 16.03 2.83
C VAL A 128 -1.73 16.42 4.03
N ASP A 129 -2.10 17.49 4.74
CA ASP A 129 -1.33 17.93 5.92
C ASP A 129 -1.47 16.96 7.09
N LEU A 130 -2.66 16.36 7.27
CA LEU A 130 -2.86 15.30 8.25
C LEU A 130 -2.10 14.03 7.86
N LEU A 131 -2.06 13.70 6.58
CA LEU A 131 -1.29 12.55 6.09
C LEU A 131 0.21 12.73 6.34
N ARG A 132 0.75 13.92 6.05
CA ARG A 132 2.15 14.27 6.34
C ARG A 132 2.48 14.12 7.82
N ALA A 133 1.60 14.63 8.68
CA ALA A 133 1.77 14.51 10.12
C ALA A 133 1.67 13.05 10.60
N SER A 134 0.68 12.31 10.09
CA SER A 134 0.45 10.91 10.47
C SER A 134 1.58 9.98 10.00
N ALA A 135 2.21 10.28 8.86
CA ALA A 135 3.31 9.47 8.35
C ALA A 135 4.49 9.37 9.34
N ARG A 136 4.63 10.34 10.23
CA ARG A 136 5.67 10.33 11.28
C ARG A 136 5.44 9.26 12.34
N LEU A 137 4.23 8.70 12.43
CA LEU A 137 3.93 7.58 13.32
C LEU A 137 4.55 6.26 12.84
N LEU A 138 4.85 6.17 11.55
CA LEU A 138 5.53 5.02 10.96
C LEU A 138 7.01 5.05 11.31
N ARG A 139 7.56 3.94 11.78
CA ARG A 139 8.98 3.85 12.17
C ARG A 139 9.90 4.01 10.97
N ARG A 140 9.49 3.50 9.81
CA ARG A 140 10.28 3.50 8.56
C ARG A 140 9.40 3.89 7.39
N GLY A 141 8.71 5.03 7.51
CA GLY A 141 7.76 5.53 6.52
C GLY A 141 8.41 6.45 5.48
N GLN A 142 7.94 6.34 4.24
CA GLN A 142 8.18 7.30 3.16
C GLN A 142 6.83 7.72 2.60
N LEU A 143 6.68 9.00 2.31
CA LEU A 143 5.45 9.55 1.72
C LEU A 143 5.76 10.23 0.40
N VAL A 144 5.00 9.87 -0.63
CA VAL A 144 5.01 10.52 -1.94
C VAL A 144 3.61 11.03 -2.22
N THR A 145 3.48 12.31 -2.54
CA THR A 145 2.20 12.94 -2.87
C THR A 145 2.18 13.44 -4.30
N PHE A 146 0.98 13.49 -4.88
CA PHE A 146 0.77 13.91 -6.28
C PHE A 146 -0.22 15.08 -6.33
N PRO A 147 0.22 16.29 -6.74
CA PRO A 147 -0.67 17.45 -6.84
C PRO A 147 -1.81 17.21 -7.84
N GLY A 148 -3.00 17.67 -7.48
CA GLY A 148 -4.18 17.58 -8.36
C GLY A 148 -4.79 16.20 -8.51
N VAL A 149 -4.28 15.21 -7.79
CA VAL A 149 -4.76 13.82 -7.87
C VAL A 149 -5.68 13.53 -6.67
N GLY A 150 -6.80 12.87 -6.95
CA GLY A 150 -7.81 12.48 -5.94
C GLY A 150 -7.53 11.11 -5.31
N HIS A 151 -8.62 10.35 -5.07
CA HIS A 151 -8.55 9.07 -4.33
C HIS A 151 -8.02 7.88 -5.15
N GLY A 152 -7.66 8.04 -6.39
CA GLY A 152 -7.09 6.97 -7.21
C GLY A 152 -5.82 7.44 -7.90
N LEU A 153 -4.85 6.57 -8.03
CA LEU A 153 -3.55 6.89 -8.63
C LEU A 153 -3.47 6.55 -10.13
N LEU A 154 -4.57 6.10 -10.74
CA LEU A 154 -4.60 5.78 -12.17
C LEU A 154 -4.13 6.93 -13.07
N PRO A 155 -4.49 8.20 -12.80
CA PRO A 155 -3.99 9.31 -13.62
C PRO A 155 -2.47 9.47 -13.59
N VAL A 156 -1.80 8.93 -12.59
CA VAL A 156 -0.35 9.01 -12.38
C VAL A 156 0.27 7.62 -12.20
N VAL A 157 -0.35 6.57 -12.75
CA VAL A 157 0.05 5.19 -12.49
C VAL A 157 1.51 4.91 -12.80
N ASP A 158 2.04 5.44 -13.90
CA ASP A 158 3.44 5.22 -14.25
C ASP A 158 4.39 5.90 -13.28
N ALA A 159 4.16 7.16 -12.96
CA ALA A 159 4.97 7.88 -11.97
C ALA A 159 4.90 7.22 -10.58
N ALA A 160 3.69 6.78 -10.18
CA ALA A 160 3.50 6.10 -8.91
C ALA A 160 4.23 4.76 -8.87
N MET A 161 4.14 3.96 -9.92
CA MET A 161 4.80 2.64 -9.97
C MET A 161 6.30 2.75 -10.16
N ASP A 162 6.82 3.82 -10.76
CA ASP A 162 8.25 4.13 -10.74
C ASP A 162 8.75 4.32 -9.30
N ARG A 163 7.98 5.02 -8.46
CA ARG A 163 8.34 5.22 -7.05
C ARG A 163 8.26 3.92 -6.25
N VAL A 164 7.29 3.05 -6.55
CA VAL A 164 7.23 1.71 -5.96
C VAL A 164 8.45 0.89 -6.34
N ALA A 165 8.83 0.87 -7.62
CA ALA A 165 9.99 0.12 -8.09
C ALA A 165 11.29 0.61 -7.44
N GLU A 166 11.48 1.92 -7.33
CA GLU A 166 12.61 2.53 -6.64
C GLU A 166 12.65 2.09 -5.17
N PHE A 167 11.51 2.14 -4.48
CA PHE A 167 11.39 1.76 -3.08
C PHE A 167 11.73 0.28 -2.84
N VAL A 168 11.17 -0.63 -3.62
CA VAL A 168 11.40 -2.07 -3.42
C VAL A 168 12.82 -2.48 -3.79
N ARG A 169 13.44 -1.83 -4.78
CA ARG A 169 14.85 -2.05 -5.12
C ARG A 169 15.81 -1.53 -4.07
N GLY A 170 15.38 -0.57 -3.28
CA GLY A 170 16.15 -0.02 -2.16
C GLY A 170 16.01 -0.80 -0.85
N LEU A 171 15.17 -1.82 -0.80
CA LEU A 171 15.00 -2.63 0.40
C LEU A 171 16.28 -3.43 0.68
N LYS A 172 16.75 -3.36 1.92
CA LYS A 172 17.87 -4.17 2.37
C LYS A 172 17.39 -5.57 2.76
N SER A 173 18.05 -6.58 2.25
CA SER A 173 17.84 -7.98 2.61
C SER A 173 18.23 -8.25 4.06
#